data_c224478e0ba4992e208889b8d1c04d37
#
_entry.id   c224478e0ba4992e208889b8d1c04d37
#
_cell.length_a   1.000
_cell.length_b   1.000
_cell.length_c   1.000
_cell.angle_alpha   90.00
_cell.angle_beta   90.00
_cell.angle_gamma   90.00
#
_symmetry.space_group_name_H-M   'P 1'
#
loop_
_entity.id
_entity.type
_entity.pdbx_description
1 polymer ?
#
loop_
_entity_poly.entity_id
_entity_poly.type
_entity_poly.pdbx_seq_one_letter_code
_entity_poly.pdbx_strand_id
1 'polypeptide(L)'
;MSETVKFTLDGEQVVAEKGMTIWEVANGRGLVIPHLCHKPAPGYRPDGNCRACMVEIEGERTLAASCIREPQEGMVVVTNNARATSARKMVVEMLLADLPEREKSHDKSAHMWDMADLNGVSESRFPKLEEGHIPLLDDSHVAMRVNLDACISCGLCVRACREVQVNDVIGMAGRGR
;
A
#
# COMPACT_ATOMS: atom_id res chain seq x y z
N MET A 1 19.79 25.91 2.55
CA MET A 1 18.72 25.80 3.55
C MET A 1 17.63 25.01 2.87
N SER A 2 17.22 23.85 3.44
CA SER A 2 16.11 23.08 2.88
C SER A 2 14.83 23.92 2.98
N GLU A 3 14.09 23.99 1.90
CA GLU A 3 12.79 24.66 1.85
C GLU A 3 11.79 23.81 2.64
N THR A 4 11.10 24.40 3.59
CA THR A 4 10.16 23.68 4.48
C THR A 4 8.74 24.14 4.26
N VAL A 5 7.78 23.28 4.53
CA VAL A 5 6.34 23.50 4.41
C VAL A 5 5.69 23.27 5.78
N LYS A 6 4.78 24.14 6.19
CA LYS A 6 4.00 23.99 7.42
C LYS A 6 2.58 23.57 7.08
N PHE A 7 2.11 22.51 7.75
CA PHE A 7 0.76 22.00 7.57
C PHE A 7 0.22 21.38 8.87
N THR A 8 -1.04 21.03 8.90
CA THR A 8 -1.69 20.38 10.05
C THR A 8 -1.85 18.90 9.77
N LEU A 9 -1.39 18.04 10.67
CA LEU A 9 -1.54 16.60 10.61
C LEU A 9 -2.26 16.12 11.88
N ASP A 10 -3.46 15.58 11.73
CA ASP A 10 -4.33 15.14 12.83
C ASP A 10 -4.49 16.17 13.96
N GLY A 11 -4.61 17.45 13.58
CA GLY A 11 -4.79 18.58 14.50
C GLY A 11 -3.50 19.20 15.04
N GLU A 12 -2.33 18.62 14.78
CA GLU A 12 -1.04 19.16 15.17
C GLU A 12 -0.37 19.91 14.02
N GLN A 13 0.25 21.06 14.35
CA GLN A 13 1.10 21.80 13.39
C GLN A 13 2.41 21.04 13.19
N VAL A 14 2.75 20.72 11.96
CA VAL A 14 3.98 20.02 11.60
C VAL A 14 4.73 20.74 10.50
N VAL A 15 6.05 20.55 10.50
CA VAL A 15 6.93 21.06 9.47
C VAL A 15 7.51 19.88 8.69
N ALA A 16 7.39 19.93 7.38
CA ALA A 16 7.98 18.95 6.47
C ALA A 16 9.06 19.60 5.62
N GLU A 17 10.10 18.87 5.27
CA GLU A 17 11.01 19.26 4.20
C GLU A 17 10.31 19.11 2.84
N LYS A 18 10.59 20.02 1.93
CA LYS A 18 10.05 19.95 0.56
C LYS A 18 10.46 18.64 -0.13
N GLY A 19 9.51 17.99 -0.76
CA GLY A 19 9.70 16.68 -1.39
C GLY A 19 9.35 15.49 -0.51
N MET A 20 9.15 15.70 0.82
CA MET A 20 8.62 14.64 1.67
C MET A 20 7.13 14.40 1.40
N THR A 21 6.72 13.16 1.38
CA THR A 21 5.31 12.79 1.30
C THR A 21 4.62 12.88 2.66
N ILE A 22 3.29 13.00 2.66
CA ILE A 22 2.49 12.97 3.91
C ILE A 22 2.78 11.68 4.70
N TRP A 23 2.94 10.54 4.01
CA TRP A 23 3.26 9.27 4.65
C TRP A 23 4.62 9.30 5.37
N GLU A 24 5.66 9.84 4.73
CA GLU A 24 7.00 9.94 5.32
C GLU A 24 7.00 10.84 6.56
N VAL A 25 6.30 11.98 6.50
CA VAL A 25 6.16 12.88 7.65
C VAL A 25 5.42 12.20 8.81
N ALA A 26 4.31 11.50 8.52
CA ALA A 26 3.54 10.76 9.51
C ALA A 26 4.39 9.64 10.15
N ASN A 27 5.08 8.85 9.32
CA ASN A 27 5.93 7.76 9.77
C ASN A 27 7.09 8.25 10.65
N GLY A 28 7.75 9.36 10.27
CA GLY A 28 8.81 9.99 11.06
C GLY A 28 8.34 10.48 12.44
N ARG A 29 7.03 10.67 12.63
CA ARG A 29 6.39 11.04 13.89
C ARG A 29 5.82 9.84 14.66
N GLY A 30 6.00 8.63 14.15
CA GLY A 30 5.47 7.39 14.76
C GLY A 30 3.97 7.15 14.48
N LEU A 31 3.36 7.92 13.56
CA LEU A 31 1.99 7.68 13.13
C LEU A 31 1.96 6.57 12.07
N VAL A 32 1.18 5.54 12.33
CA VAL A 32 1.09 4.39 11.43
C VAL A 32 -0.03 4.60 10.42
N ILE A 33 0.33 4.87 9.17
CA ILE A 33 -0.61 4.87 8.04
C ILE A 33 -0.42 3.54 7.28
N PRO A 34 -1.47 2.72 7.10
CA PRO A 34 -1.41 1.48 6.34
C PRO A 34 -0.86 1.70 4.93
N HIS A 35 -0.07 0.78 4.41
CA HIS A 35 0.48 0.84 3.06
C HIS A 35 0.83 -0.55 2.54
N LEU A 36 0.75 -0.76 1.23
CA LEU A 36 1.06 -2.05 0.59
C LEU A 36 2.04 -1.89 -0.59
N CYS A 37 1.74 -1.00 -1.55
CA CYS A 37 2.60 -0.79 -2.72
C CYS A 37 3.79 0.15 -2.47
N HIS A 38 3.85 0.79 -1.33
CA HIS A 38 4.98 1.62 -0.89
C HIS A 38 5.94 0.79 -0.04
N LYS A 39 7.24 0.91 -0.30
CA LYS A 39 8.29 0.33 0.54
C LYS A 39 9.29 1.43 0.89
N PRO A 40 9.42 1.80 2.18
CA PRO A 40 10.35 2.84 2.61
C PRO A 40 11.78 2.28 2.65
N ALA A 41 12.35 2.01 1.47
CA ALA A 41 13.70 1.50 1.33
C ALA A 41 14.41 2.21 0.17
N PRO A 42 15.74 2.34 0.19
CA PRO A 42 16.50 2.98 -0.87
C PRO A 42 16.18 2.39 -2.25
N GLY A 43 16.01 3.24 -3.25
CA GLY A 43 15.70 2.85 -4.61
C GLY A 43 14.23 2.55 -4.91
N TYR A 44 13.34 2.52 -3.90
CA TYR A 44 11.91 2.35 -4.12
C TYR A 44 11.18 3.68 -4.08
N ARG A 45 10.66 4.13 -5.21
CA ARG A 45 9.71 5.23 -5.25
C ARG A 45 8.30 4.75 -4.89
N PRO A 46 7.45 5.60 -4.31
CA PRO A 46 6.05 5.26 -4.11
C PRO A 46 5.28 5.26 -5.44
N ASP A 47 4.27 4.41 -5.56
CA ASP A 47 3.42 4.27 -6.76
C ASP A 47 1.98 4.78 -6.55
N GLY A 48 1.50 4.75 -5.31
CA GLY A 48 0.15 5.18 -4.98
C GLY A 48 -0.98 4.34 -5.57
N ASN A 49 -0.71 3.14 -6.12
CA ASN A 49 -1.68 2.34 -6.85
C ASN A 49 -2.61 1.50 -5.95
N CYS A 50 -2.14 0.99 -4.81
CA CYS A 50 -2.92 0.12 -3.93
C CYS A 50 -4.01 0.84 -3.13
N ARG A 51 -3.88 2.15 -2.91
CA ARG A 51 -4.81 2.99 -2.12
C ARG A 51 -4.99 2.58 -0.65
N ALA A 52 -4.15 1.72 -0.11
CA ALA A 52 -4.19 1.34 1.30
C ALA A 52 -3.78 2.48 2.25
N CYS A 53 -3.13 3.53 1.76
CA CYS A 53 -2.63 4.66 2.54
C CYS A 53 -3.48 5.94 2.41
N MET A 54 -4.77 5.79 2.13
CA MET A 54 -5.67 6.94 1.93
C MET A 54 -5.81 7.78 3.19
N VAL A 55 -5.74 9.10 3.01
CA VAL A 55 -5.97 10.13 4.03
C VAL A 55 -6.95 11.17 3.51
N GLU A 56 -7.60 11.91 4.38
CA GLU A 56 -8.43 13.04 4.00
C GLU A 56 -7.64 14.34 4.07
N ILE A 57 -7.82 15.18 3.06
CA ILE A 57 -7.30 16.54 3.02
C ILE A 57 -8.51 17.47 3.06
N GLU A 58 -8.55 18.37 4.03
CA GLU A 58 -9.67 19.30 4.18
C GLU A 58 -9.83 20.16 2.92
N GLY A 59 -11.06 20.30 2.48
CA GLY A 59 -11.40 21.03 1.24
C GLY A 59 -11.23 20.21 -0.04
N GLU A 60 -10.61 19.02 -0.02
CA GLU A 60 -10.54 18.16 -1.19
C GLU A 60 -11.73 17.19 -1.25
N ARG A 61 -12.32 17.05 -2.45
CA ARG A 61 -13.47 16.16 -2.66
C ARG A 61 -13.11 14.68 -2.52
N THR A 62 -11.89 14.31 -2.85
CA THR A 62 -11.41 12.92 -2.87
C THR A 62 -10.33 12.69 -1.81
N LEU A 63 -10.25 11.44 -1.31
CA LEU A 63 -9.15 11.03 -0.48
C LEU A 63 -7.84 11.00 -1.29
N ALA A 64 -6.73 11.31 -0.64
CA ALA A 64 -5.41 11.31 -1.23
C ALA A 64 -4.58 10.09 -0.77
N ALA A 65 -3.74 9.57 -1.66
CA ALA A 65 -2.76 8.55 -1.31
C ALA A 65 -1.55 9.21 -0.64
N SER A 66 -1.42 9.06 0.66
CA SER A 66 -0.39 9.75 1.46
C SER A 66 1.05 9.42 1.03
N CYS A 67 1.29 8.24 0.44
CA CYS A 67 2.62 7.82 0.00
C CYS A 67 3.16 8.56 -1.24
N ILE A 68 2.29 9.29 -1.97
CA ILE A 68 2.68 10.09 -3.15
C ILE A 68 2.31 11.56 -3.03
N ARG A 69 1.45 11.91 -2.07
CA ARG A 69 1.01 13.28 -1.86
C ARG A 69 2.00 14.03 -0.98
N GLU A 70 2.57 15.10 -1.51
CA GLU A 70 3.37 16.04 -0.74
C GLU A 70 2.47 17.04 0.00
N PRO A 71 2.80 17.42 1.25
CA PRO A 71 2.09 18.47 1.96
C PRO A 71 2.31 19.83 1.31
N GLN A 72 1.34 20.72 1.45
CA GLN A 72 1.41 22.10 0.99
C GLN A 72 1.20 23.04 2.18
N GLU A 73 1.64 24.28 2.05
CA GLU A 73 1.49 25.29 3.08
C GLU A 73 0.03 25.48 3.50
N GLY A 74 -0.23 25.35 4.80
CA GLY A 74 -1.57 25.47 5.37
C GLY A 74 -2.50 24.28 5.13
N MET A 75 -2.05 23.20 4.48
CA MET A 75 -2.86 22.00 4.27
C MET A 75 -3.30 21.41 5.62
N VAL A 76 -4.52 20.88 5.69
CA VAL A 76 -5.03 20.15 6.86
C VAL A 76 -5.28 18.71 6.45
N VAL A 77 -4.54 17.79 7.07
CA VAL A 77 -4.59 16.35 6.78
C VAL A 77 -5.13 15.61 7.98
N VAL A 78 -6.10 14.72 7.73
CA VAL A 78 -6.68 13.82 8.74
C VAL A 78 -6.43 12.37 8.31
N THR A 79 -5.68 11.65 9.12
CA THR A 79 -5.26 10.28 8.78
C THR A 79 -6.26 9.23 9.26
N ASN A 80 -7.05 9.51 10.29
CA ASN A 80 -7.83 8.50 11.00
C ASN A 80 -9.30 8.93 11.24
N ASN A 81 -9.98 9.41 10.21
CA ASN A 81 -11.43 9.65 10.27
C ASN A 81 -12.23 8.47 9.66
N ALA A 82 -13.54 8.50 9.82
CA ALA A 82 -14.45 7.45 9.34
C ALA A 82 -14.33 7.22 7.83
N ARG A 83 -14.15 8.30 7.04
CA ARG A 83 -14.08 8.23 5.59
C ARG A 83 -12.78 7.55 5.12
N ALA A 84 -11.63 7.97 5.64
CA ALA A 84 -10.33 7.37 5.31
C ALA A 84 -10.26 5.91 5.78
N THR A 85 -10.72 5.64 7.01
CA THR A 85 -10.75 4.29 7.58
C THR A 85 -11.65 3.35 6.78
N SER A 86 -12.86 3.78 6.39
CA SER A 86 -13.76 2.97 5.56
C SER A 86 -13.16 2.66 4.19
N ALA A 87 -12.50 3.64 3.56
CA ALA A 87 -11.84 3.44 2.27
C ALA A 87 -10.70 2.42 2.36
N ARG A 88 -9.85 2.51 3.40
CA ARG A 88 -8.76 1.55 3.63
C ARG A 88 -9.27 0.15 3.91
N LYS A 89 -10.31 0.01 4.75
CA LYS A 89 -10.99 -1.28 5.00
C LYS A 89 -11.50 -1.91 3.71
N MET A 90 -12.18 -1.13 2.87
CA MET A 90 -12.68 -1.59 1.59
C MET A 90 -11.56 -2.14 0.70
N VAL A 91 -10.43 -1.44 0.62
CA VAL A 91 -9.26 -1.91 -0.16
C VAL A 91 -8.75 -3.25 0.37
N VAL A 92 -8.62 -3.39 1.70
CA VAL A 92 -8.17 -4.63 2.33
C VAL A 92 -9.16 -5.77 2.07
N GLU A 93 -10.46 -5.53 2.24
CA GLU A 93 -11.52 -6.53 1.96
C GLU A 93 -11.49 -7.02 0.50
N MET A 94 -11.32 -6.10 -0.45
CA MET A 94 -11.21 -6.45 -1.87
C MET A 94 -9.98 -7.33 -2.15
N LEU A 95 -8.84 -7.01 -1.54
CA LEU A 95 -7.63 -7.83 -1.68
C LEU A 95 -7.80 -9.20 -1.02
N LEU A 96 -8.43 -9.27 0.14
CA LEU A 96 -8.70 -10.55 0.83
C LEU A 96 -9.69 -11.44 0.08
N ALA A 97 -10.57 -10.88 -0.78
CA ALA A 97 -11.42 -11.68 -1.66
C ALA A 97 -10.62 -12.48 -2.69
N ASP A 98 -9.48 -11.93 -3.13
CA ASP A 98 -8.61 -12.53 -4.14
C ASP A 98 -7.53 -13.44 -3.52
N LEU A 99 -7.38 -13.45 -2.21
CA LEU A 99 -6.36 -14.21 -1.50
C LEU A 99 -6.95 -15.48 -0.85
N PRO A 100 -6.15 -16.54 -0.66
CA PRO A 100 -6.54 -17.65 0.19
C PRO A 100 -6.77 -17.17 1.63
N GLU A 101 -7.40 -18.01 2.42
CA GLU A 101 -7.47 -17.76 3.87
C GLU A 101 -6.06 -17.71 4.48
N ARG A 102 -5.86 -16.89 5.53
CA ARG A 102 -4.54 -16.74 6.18
C ARG A 102 -3.91 -18.08 6.55
N GLU A 103 -4.73 -19.04 7.03
CA GLU A 103 -4.27 -20.37 7.43
C GLU A 103 -3.76 -21.22 6.27
N LYS A 104 -4.25 -20.97 5.06
CA LYS A 104 -3.87 -21.63 3.83
C LYS A 104 -2.83 -20.84 3.03
N SER A 105 -2.53 -19.61 3.45
CA SER A 105 -1.57 -18.73 2.78
C SER A 105 -0.17 -19.29 2.87
N HIS A 106 0.60 -19.10 1.80
CA HIS A 106 2.03 -19.47 1.72
C HIS A 106 2.85 -18.80 2.84
N ASP A 107 2.60 -17.53 3.10
CA ASP A 107 3.24 -16.77 4.17
C ASP A 107 2.16 -16.10 5.05
N LYS A 108 1.97 -16.66 6.24
CA LYS A 108 1.00 -16.15 7.23
C LYS A 108 1.45 -14.86 7.92
N SER A 109 2.73 -14.49 7.76
CA SER A 109 3.34 -13.26 8.26
C SER A 109 3.55 -12.20 7.19
N ALA A 110 3.04 -12.41 5.98
CA ALA A 110 3.14 -11.43 4.91
C ALA A 110 2.54 -10.08 5.33
N HIS A 111 3.16 -8.99 4.90
CA HIS A 111 2.74 -7.62 5.21
C HIS A 111 1.26 -7.32 4.91
N MET A 112 0.65 -8.05 3.99
CA MET A 112 -0.80 -7.95 3.75
C MET A 112 -1.62 -8.29 4.99
N TRP A 113 -1.21 -9.31 5.75
CA TRP A 113 -1.91 -9.72 6.97
C TRP A 113 -1.74 -8.71 8.10
N ASP A 114 -0.55 -8.10 8.24
CA ASP A 114 -0.34 -6.99 9.17
C ASP A 114 -1.27 -5.82 8.85
N MET A 115 -1.44 -5.52 7.56
CA MET A 115 -2.35 -4.46 7.12
C MET A 115 -3.83 -4.82 7.33
N ALA A 116 -4.20 -6.09 7.20
CA ALA A 116 -5.53 -6.56 7.50
C ALA A 116 -5.83 -6.42 9.01
N ASP A 117 -4.91 -6.85 9.86
CA ASP A 117 -5.02 -6.72 11.32
C ASP A 117 -5.11 -5.25 11.75
N LEU A 118 -4.26 -4.38 11.19
CA LEU A 118 -4.24 -2.95 11.47
C LEU A 118 -5.55 -2.24 11.09
N ASN A 119 -6.22 -2.71 10.03
CA ASN A 119 -7.51 -2.18 9.62
C ASN A 119 -8.71 -2.90 10.28
N GLY A 120 -8.47 -3.90 11.12
CA GLY A 120 -9.51 -4.70 11.77
C GLY A 120 -10.36 -5.49 10.78
N VAL A 121 -9.72 -6.08 9.76
CA VAL A 121 -10.37 -6.87 8.72
C VAL A 121 -9.79 -8.28 8.75
N SER A 122 -10.58 -9.25 9.20
CA SER A 122 -10.19 -10.67 9.24
C SER A 122 -10.64 -11.45 8.00
N GLU A 123 -11.72 -11.01 7.38
CA GLU A 123 -12.33 -11.66 6.22
C GLU A 123 -12.96 -10.63 5.28
N SER A 124 -13.16 -11.02 4.02
CA SER A 124 -13.84 -10.20 3.03
C SER A 124 -15.34 -10.48 3.04
N ARG A 125 -16.17 -9.41 2.96
CA ARG A 125 -17.60 -9.53 2.67
C ARG A 125 -17.90 -9.75 1.19
N PHE A 126 -16.89 -9.60 0.32
CA PHE A 126 -17.02 -9.89 -1.10
C PHE A 126 -16.83 -11.38 -1.37
N PRO A 127 -17.49 -11.93 -2.40
CA PRO A 127 -17.30 -13.32 -2.75
C PRO A 127 -15.84 -13.60 -3.10
N LYS A 128 -15.34 -14.74 -2.64
CA LYS A 128 -14.01 -15.23 -3.04
C LYS A 128 -14.00 -15.60 -4.51
N LEU A 129 -12.82 -15.50 -5.13
CA LEU A 129 -12.61 -16.03 -6.48
C LEU A 129 -12.90 -17.54 -6.50
N GLU A 130 -13.51 -17.99 -7.58
CA GLU A 130 -13.75 -19.41 -7.80
C GLU A 130 -12.43 -20.19 -7.84
N GLU A 131 -12.47 -21.44 -7.35
CA GLU A 131 -11.33 -22.35 -7.45
C GLU A 131 -10.93 -22.53 -8.93
N GLY A 132 -9.63 -22.43 -9.20
CA GLY A 132 -9.08 -22.49 -10.55
C GLY A 132 -8.74 -21.14 -11.19
N HIS A 133 -9.18 -20.02 -10.64
CA HIS A 133 -8.74 -18.68 -11.06
C HIS A 133 -7.38 -18.28 -10.46
N ILE A 134 -6.95 -18.97 -9.40
CA ILE A 134 -5.63 -18.72 -8.78
C ILE A 134 -4.60 -19.53 -9.56
N PRO A 135 -3.57 -18.87 -10.13
CA PRO A 135 -2.50 -19.56 -10.83
C PRO A 135 -1.79 -20.56 -9.91
N LEU A 136 -1.49 -21.74 -10.44
CA LEU A 136 -0.72 -22.73 -9.70
C LEU A 136 0.67 -22.20 -9.36
N LEU A 137 1.25 -22.78 -8.31
CA LEU A 137 2.65 -22.55 -7.96
C LEU A 137 3.53 -22.94 -9.16
N ASP A 138 4.34 -22.00 -9.64
CA ASP A 138 5.36 -22.24 -10.66
C ASP A 138 6.73 -22.44 -10.00
N ASP A 139 7.24 -23.63 -10.03
CA ASP A 139 8.56 -24.04 -9.59
C ASP A 139 9.37 -24.72 -10.71
N SER A 140 9.01 -24.44 -11.97
CA SER A 140 9.66 -24.98 -13.15
C SER A 140 11.14 -24.56 -13.30
N HIS A 141 11.53 -23.47 -12.68
CA HIS A 141 12.92 -22.97 -12.75
C HIS A 141 13.69 -23.27 -11.47
N VAL A 142 14.92 -23.79 -11.61
CA VAL A 142 15.78 -24.23 -10.49
C VAL A 142 16.11 -23.10 -9.47
N ALA A 143 16.15 -21.84 -9.91
CA ALA A 143 16.54 -20.70 -9.08
C ALA A 143 15.35 -19.78 -8.71
N MET A 144 14.16 -20.01 -9.22
CA MET A 144 12.99 -19.14 -8.99
C MET A 144 11.74 -19.96 -8.75
N ARG A 145 10.98 -19.55 -7.74
CA ARG A 145 9.64 -20.06 -7.47
C ARG A 145 8.67 -18.88 -7.44
N VAL A 146 7.56 -19.00 -8.15
CA VAL A 146 6.54 -17.96 -8.22
C VAL A 146 5.22 -18.51 -7.65
N ASN A 147 4.75 -17.90 -6.58
CA ASN A 147 3.46 -18.21 -5.99
C ASN A 147 2.54 -16.98 -6.14
N LEU A 148 1.60 -17.05 -7.09
CA LEU A 148 0.71 -15.94 -7.40
C LEU A 148 -0.55 -15.92 -6.53
N ASP A 149 -0.83 -16.94 -5.72
CA ASP A 149 -1.92 -16.92 -4.75
C ASP A 149 -1.72 -15.87 -3.65
N ALA A 150 -0.46 -15.51 -3.37
CA ALA A 150 -0.08 -14.44 -2.45
C ALA A 150 0.06 -13.06 -3.13
N CYS A 151 -0.20 -12.97 -4.43
CA CYS A 151 0.02 -11.73 -5.18
C CYS A 151 -1.15 -10.75 -4.96
N ILE A 152 -0.84 -9.55 -4.48
CA ILE A 152 -1.79 -8.44 -4.32
C ILE A 152 -1.63 -7.37 -5.41
N SER A 153 -0.95 -7.67 -6.50
CA SER A 153 -0.69 -6.77 -7.64
C SER A 153 -0.05 -5.42 -7.25
N CYS A 154 0.72 -5.38 -6.17
CA CYS A 154 1.35 -4.15 -5.66
C CYS A 154 2.52 -3.64 -6.53
N GLY A 155 3.05 -4.46 -7.43
CA GLY A 155 4.15 -4.09 -8.34
C GLY A 155 5.54 -3.99 -7.67
N LEU A 156 5.68 -4.29 -6.40
CA LEU A 156 6.97 -4.16 -5.69
C LEU A 156 8.08 -5.03 -6.30
N CYS A 157 7.76 -6.28 -6.67
CA CYS A 157 8.73 -7.18 -7.30
C CYS A 157 9.19 -6.67 -8.68
N VAL A 158 8.28 -6.14 -9.47
CA VAL A 158 8.60 -5.56 -10.80
C VAL A 158 9.49 -4.33 -10.62
N ARG A 159 9.16 -3.44 -9.68
CA ARG A 159 10.00 -2.25 -9.40
C ARG A 159 11.35 -2.63 -8.80
N ALA A 160 11.39 -3.65 -7.95
CA ALA A 160 12.66 -4.17 -7.46
C ALA A 160 13.57 -4.62 -8.60
N CYS A 161 13.03 -5.36 -9.55
CA CYS A 161 13.78 -5.82 -10.73
C CYS A 161 14.20 -4.66 -11.64
N ARG A 162 13.27 -3.75 -11.93
CA ARG A 162 13.50 -2.65 -12.88
C ARG A 162 14.33 -1.51 -12.30
N GLU A 163 13.96 -1.02 -11.10
CA GLU A 163 14.50 0.24 -10.56
C GLU A 163 15.65 -0.01 -9.58
N VAL A 164 15.62 -1.09 -8.80
CA VAL A 164 16.64 -1.37 -7.79
C VAL A 164 17.76 -2.24 -8.36
N GLN A 165 17.42 -3.33 -9.05
CA GLN A 165 18.38 -4.27 -9.65
C GLN A 165 18.77 -3.90 -11.08
N VAL A 166 18.00 -3.03 -11.74
CA VAL A 166 18.23 -2.55 -13.12
C VAL A 166 18.29 -3.69 -14.17
N ASN A 167 17.58 -4.79 -13.91
CA ASN A 167 17.56 -5.96 -14.80
C ASN A 167 16.39 -5.94 -15.79
N ASP A 168 15.22 -5.42 -15.36
CA ASP A 168 13.97 -5.28 -16.14
C ASP A 168 13.53 -6.56 -16.88
N VAL A 169 13.67 -7.71 -16.22
CA VAL A 169 13.36 -9.03 -16.80
C VAL A 169 12.01 -9.59 -16.37
N ILE A 170 11.33 -8.96 -15.40
CA ILE A 170 9.99 -9.35 -14.98
C ILE A 170 9.00 -8.19 -15.15
N GLY A 171 7.77 -8.52 -15.49
CA GLY A 171 6.70 -7.56 -15.69
C GLY A 171 5.36 -8.09 -15.23
N MET A 172 4.35 -7.21 -15.25
CA MET A 172 2.95 -7.58 -15.01
C MET A 172 2.26 -7.89 -16.33
N ALA A 173 1.61 -9.03 -16.41
CA ALA A 173 0.76 -9.44 -17.53
C ALA A 173 -0.71 -9.51 -17.07
N GLY A 174 -1.63 -9.21 -17.97
CA GLY A 174 -3.05 -9.13 -17.64
C GLY A 174 -3.40 -7.88 -16.84
N ARG A 175 -4.68 -7.71 -16.52
CA ARG A 175 -5.20 -6.63 -15.68
C ARG A 175 -6.22 -7.20 -14.71
N GLY A 176 -5.81 -7.38 -13.49
CA GLY A 176 -6.60 -8.05 -12.48
C GLY A 176 -6.55 -9.58 -12.63
N ARG A 177 -7.35 -10.23 -11.83
CA ARG A 177 -7.53 -11.70 -11.81
C ARG A 177 -8.89 -12.05 -12.30
#